data_6b1fb69b3548b2d232cfd46839e69a4b
#
_entry.id   6b1fb69b3548b2d232cfd46839e69a4b
#
_cell.length_a   1.000
_cell.length_b   1.000
_cell.length_c   1.000
_cell.angle_alpha   90.00
_cell.angle_beta   90.00
_cell.angle_gamma   90.00
#
_symmetry.space_group_name_H-M   'P 1'
#
loop_
_entity.id
_entity.type
_entity.pdbx_description
1 polymer ?
#
loop_
_entity_poly.entity_id
_entity_poly.type
_entity_poly.pdbx_seq_one_letter_code
_entity_poly.pdbx_strand_id
1 'polypeptide(L)'
;KIEELNQNDDIDGFIVQLPLPPQIDTQKVLNAVDPDKDVDGFHPTNFGKMALDMTSFIPATPFGILELLERYDIPTKGKHTVVIGRSYIVGRPMSILMGRSGFPGNSTVTLTHEFTKNITQITSQEMIKDDAVIIDVGITRVPNDEAEKGYVIKGDVDFDNVSKRASYITPVPGGVGPMTVSMLLKNTLLATERHKKR
;
A
#
# COMPACT_ATOMS: atom_id res chain seq x y z
N LYS A 1 -25.01 3.03 9.34
CA LYS A 1 -24.16 4.24 9.18
C LYS A 1 -23.54 4.33 7.79
N ILE A 2 -23.00 3.23 7.21
CA ILE A 2 -22.42 3.25 5.84
C ILE A 2 -23.47 3.72 4.82
N GLU A 3 -24.67 3.15 4.85
CA GLU A 3 -25.76 3.54 3.95
C GLU A 3 -26.10 5.04 4.06
N GLU A 4 -26.14 5.57 5.27
CA GLU A 4 -26.35 6.99 5.52
C GLU A 4 -25.23 7.86 4.91
N LEU A 5 -23.96 7.40 4.99
CA LEU A 5 -22.83 8.10 4.38
C LEU A 5 -22.83 7.99 2.84
N ASN A 6 -23.23 6.84 2.31
CA ASN A 6 -23.40 6.64 0.87
C ASN A 6 -24.42 7.61 0.27
N GLN A 7 -25.56 7.82 0.97
CA GLN A 7 -26.67 8.66 0.52
C GLN A 7 -26.50 10.14 0.82
N ASN A 8 -25.48 10.53 1.56
CA ASN A 8 -25.24 11.94 1.90
C ASN A 8 -24.39 12.63 0.84
N ASP A 9 -24.99 13.53 0.05
CA ASP A 9 -24.31 14.27 -1.00
C ASP A 9 -23.27 15.29 -0.48
N ASP A 10 -23.30 15.65 0.81
CA ASP A 10 -22.27 16.51 1.42
C ASP A 10 -20.97 15.75 1.74
N ILE A 11 -20.95 14.42 1.52
CA ILE A 11 -19.78 13.55 1.79
C ILE A 11 -19.27 12.99 0.47
N ASP A 12 -18.12 13.47 0.03
CA ASP A 12 -17.48 13.01 -1.21
C ASP A 12 -16.79 11.65 -1.06
N GLY A 13 -16.33 11.30 0.13
CA GLY A 13 -15.67 10.02 0.40
C GLY A 13 -15.43 9.80 1.89
N PHE A 14 -15.28 8.55 2.27
CA PHE A 14 -14.97 8.17 3.65
C PHE A 14 -14.14 6.89 3.69
N ILE A 15 -13.54 6.62 4.84
CA ILE A 15 -12.78 5.41 5.10
C ILE A 15 -13.46 4.55 6.16
N VAL A 16 -13.21 3.25 6.09
CA VAL A 16 -13.53 2.30 7.15
C VAL A 16 -12.22 1.81 7.75
N GLN A 17 -11.89 2.32 8.94
CA GLN A 17 -10.63 1.98 9.59
C GLN A 17 -10.52 0.48 9.86
N LEU A 18 -9.49 -0.13 9.32
CA LEU A 18 -9.16 -1.54 9.57
C LEU A 18 -8.04 -1.66 10.63
N PRO A 19 -7.98 -2.78 11.39
CA PRO A 19 -8.91 -3.92 11.35
C PRO A 19 -10.24 -3.64 12.07
N LEU A 20 -11.32 -4.29 11.61
CA LEU A 20 -12.60 -4.27 12.32
C LEU A 20 -12.60 -5.29 13.48
N PRO A 21 -13.43 -5.11 14.51
CA PRO A 21 -13.64 -6.09 15.55
C PRO A 21 -14.08 -7.45 14.98
N PRO A 22 -13.67 -8.60 15.59
CA PRO A 22 -13.90 -9.93 15.02
C PRO A 22 -15.37 -10.30 14.76
N GLN A 23 -16.29 -9.67 15.46
CA GLN A 23 -17.73 -9.88 15.29
C GLN A 23 -18.32 -9.20 14.04
N ILE A 24 -17.55 -8.36 13.37
CA ILE A 24 -17.97 -7.62 12.18
C ILE A 24 -17.34 -8.27 10.94
N ASP A 25 -18.17 -8.67 10.00
CA ASP A 25 -17.71 -9.17 8.70
C ASP A 25 -17.11 -8.03 7.87
N THR A 26 -15.77 -7.99 7.81
CA THR A 26 -15.03 -6.97 7.10
C THR A 26 -15.39 -6.91 5.61
N GLN A 27 -15.57 -8.07 4.95
CA GLN A 27 -15.89 -8.10 3.52
C GLN A 27 -17.28 -7.52 3.25
N LYS A 28 -18.25 -7.84 4.11
CA LYS A 28 -19.60 -7.30 4.01
C LYS A 28 -19.61 -5.78 4.20
N VAL A 29 -18.81 -5.28 5.13
CA VAL A 29 -18.66 -3.83 5.38
C VAL A 29 -18.03 -3.12 4.19
N LEU A 30 -16.92 -3.63 3.66
CA LEU A 30 -16.24 -3.03 2.51
C LEU A 30 -17.13 -3.04 1.25
N ASN A 31 -17.88 -4.11 1.02
CA ASN A 31 -18.83 -4.19 -0.11
C ASN A 31 -20.03 -3.24 0.03
N ALA A 32 -20.32 -2.76 1.22
CA ALA A 32 -21.43 -1.84 1.47
C ALA A 32 -21.07 -0.37 1.21
N VAL A 33 -19.78 -0.04 1.10
CA VAL A 33 -19.32 1.31 0.75
C VAL A 33 -19.61 1.58 -0.71
N ASP A 34 -20.11 2.78 -1.05
CA ASP A 34 -20.24 3.18 -2.44
C ASP A 34 -18.82 3.24 -3.08
N PRO A 35 -18.57 2.53 -4.19
CA PRO A 35 -17.28 2.56 -4.87
C PRO A 35 -16.78 3.96 -5.23
N ASP A 36 -17.67 4.91 -5.44
CA ASP A 36 -17.31 6.29 -5.78
C ASP A 36 -16.95 7.13 -4.54
N LYS A 37 -17.26 6.64 -3.33
CA LYS A 37 -16.89 7.23 -2.04
C LYS A 37 -15.81 6.43 -1.28
N ASP A 38 -15.36 5.31 -1.85
CA ASP A 38 -14.32 4.42 -1.30
C ASP A 38 -12.92 5.01 -1.53
N VAL A 39 -12.56 6.05 -0.80
CA VAL A 39 -11.25 6.73 -0.96
C VAL A 39 -10.05 5.91 -0.46
N ASP A 40 -10.27 4.82 0.27
CA ASP A 40 -9.26 3.82 0.61
C ASP A 40 -8.91 2.89 -0.58
N GLY A 41 -9.81 2.75 -1.56
CA GLY A 41 -9.64 1.88 -2.72
C GLY A 41 -9.78 0.38 -2.39
N PHE A 42 -10.51 0.03 -1.33
CA PHE A 42 -10.67 -1.36 -0.89
C PHE A 42 -11.91 -2.06 -1.44
N HIS A 43 -12.84 -1.31 -2.02
CA HIS A 43 -14.02 -1.88 -2.64
C HIS A 43 -13.64 -2.77 -3.83
N PRO A 44 -14.23 -3.98 -3.99
CA PRO A 44 -13.90 -4.91 -5.08
C PRO A 44 -14.00 -4.29 -6.47
N THR A 45 -14.94 -3.37 -6.69
CA THR A 45 -15.05 -2.63 -7.96
C THR A 45 -13.82 -1.78 -8.24
N ASN A 46 -13.31 -1.03 -7.25
CA ASN A 46 -12.10 -0.22 -7.41
C ASN A 46 -10.87 -1.12 -7.60
N PHE A 47 -10.78 -2.19 -6.84
CA PHE A 47 -9.70 -3.17 -6.98
C PHE A 47 -9.70 -3.83 -8.37
N GLY A 48 -10.86 -4.23 -8.89
CA GLY A 48 -11.01 -4.79 -10.23
C GLY A 48 -10.63 -3.78 -11.32
N LYS A 49 -11.10 -2.54 -11.22
CA LYS A 49 -10.73 -1.45 -12.13
C LYS A 49 -9.22 -1.20 -12.12
N MET A 50 -8.60 -1.12 -10.93
CA MET A 50 -7.15 -0.98 -10.78
C MET A 50 -6.40 -2.13 -11.46
N ALA A 51 -6.86 -3.38 -11.28
CA ALA A 51 -6.24 -4.55 -11.89
C ALA A 51 -6.32 -4.58 -13.42
N LEU A 52 -7.29 -3.87 -13.99
CA LEU A 52 -7.52 -3.72 -15.44
C LEU A 52 -6.97 -2.40 -16.00
N ASP A 53 -6.12 -1.69 -15.25
CA ASP A 53 -5.59 -0.36 -15.61
C ASP A 53 -6.69 0.69 -15.93
N MET A 54 -7.90 0.51 -15.36
CA MET A 54 -9.00 1.45 -15.48
C MET A 54 -8.92 2.51 -14.36
N THR A 55 -9.49 3.67 -14.61
CA THR A 55 -9.57 4.76 -13.61
C THR A 55 -10.34 4.30 -12.36
N SER A 56 -9.68 4.30 -11.21
CA SER A 56 -10.21 3.87 -9.92
C SER A 56 -9.56 4.64 -8.76
N PHE A 57 -10.01 4.40 -7.55
CA PHE A 57 -9.21 4.70 -6.37
C PHE A 57 -8.19 3.57 -6.18
N ILE A 58 -6.93 3.95 -6.04
CA ILE A 58 -5.83 3.01 -5.73
C ILE A 58 -5.68 2.98 -4.21
N PRO A 59 -5.50 1.78 -3.59
CA PRO A 59 -5.23 1.69 -2.16
C PRO A 59 -4.12 2.65 -1.72
N ALA A 60 -4.38 3.42 -0.66
CA ALA A 60 -3.56 4.59 -0.33
C ALA A 60 -2.07 4.27 -0.08
N THR A 61 -1.75 3.15 0.61
CA THR A 61 -0.36 2.75 0.84
C THR A 61 0.35 2.35 -0.46
N PRO A 62 -0.18 1.45 -1.31
CA PRO A 62 0.36 1.21 -2.65
C PRO A 62 0.50 2.47 -3.50
N PHE A 63 -0.47 3.36 -3.46
CA PHE A 63 -0.40 4.62 -4.19
C PHE A 63 0.77 5.49 -3.71
N GLY A 64 0.99 5.57 -2.39
CA GLY A 64 2.14 6.27 -1.81
C GLY A 64 3.48 5.68 -2.23
N ILE A 65 3.57 4.36 -2.37
CA ILE A 65 4.77 3.68 -2.87
C ILE A 65 5.03 4.05 -4.33
N LEU A 66 4.01 4.03 -5.18
CA LEU A 66 4.15 4.44 -6.58
C LEU A 66 4.63 5.91 -6.68
N GLU A 67 4.05 6.80 -5.88
CA GLU A 67 4.45 8.21 -5.82
C GLU A 67 5.91 8.38 -5.38
N LEU A 68 6.40 7.57 -4.43
CA LEU A 68 7.81 7.57 -4.04
C LEU A 68 8.70 7.11 -5.20
N LEU A 69 8.37 5.99 -5.85
CA LEU A 69 9.14 5.48 -6.98
C LEU A 69 9.23 6.51 -8.11
N GLU A 70 8.12 7.19 -8.39
CA GLU A 70 8.06 8.24 -9.42
C GLU A 70 8.90 9.47 -9.06
N ARG A 71 8.74 10.00 -7.84
CA ARG A 71 9.46 11.22 -7.39
C ARG A 71 10.97 11.05 -7.29
N TYR A 72 11.42 9.84 -7.03
CA TYR A 72 12.86 9.53 -6.97
C TYR A 72 13.40 8.96 -8.28
N ASP A 73 12.59 9.00 -9.37
CA ASP A 73 12.95 8.48 -10.70
C ASP A 73 13.50 7.05 -10.65
N ILE A 74 12.93 6.20 -9.77
CA ILE A 74 13.40 4.82 -9.59
C ILE A 74 12.94 3.96 -10.77
N PRO A 75 13.84 3.46 -11.62
CA PRO A 75 13.46 2.72 -12.81
C PRO A 75 12.88 1.35 -12.44
N THR A 76 11.63 1.10 -12.87
CA THR A 76 10.92 -0.16 -12.62
C THR A 76 10.83 -1.05 -13.86
N LYS A 77 10.87 -0.46 -15.05
CA LYS A 77 10.76 -1.17 -16.33
C LYS A 77 11.87 -2.19 -16.52
N GLY A 78 11.48 -3.46 -16.73
CA GLY A 78 12.42 -4.57 -16.92
C GLY A 78 13.16 -5.01 -15.66
N LYS A 79 12.81 -4.45 -14.50
CA LYS A 79 13.36 -4.86 -13.20
C LYS A 79 12.57 -6.04 -12.65
N HIS A 80 13.17 -6.73 -11.67
CA HIS A 80 12.49 -7.74 -10.90
C HIS A 80 12.08 -7.15 -9.55
N THR A 81 10.78 -7.20 -9.27
CA THR A 81 10.19 -6.74 -8.02
C THR A 81 9.77 -7.93 -7.17
N VAL A 82 10.22 -7.99 -5.94
CA VAL A 82 9.75 -8.98 -4.95
C VAL A 82 8.80 -8.29 -3.98
N VAL A 83 7.59 -8.82 -3.88
CA VAL A 83 6.57 -8.36 -2.91
C VAL A 83 6.44 -9.43 -1.83
N ILE A 84 6.76 -9.07 -0.58
CA ILE A 84 6.66 -9.97 0.57
C ILE A 84 5.36 -9.69 1.30
N GLY A 85 4.47 -10.69 1.31
CA GLY A 85 3.13 -10.57 1.86
C GLY A 85 2.06 -10.38 0.79
N ARG A 86 0.86 -10.90 1.05
CA ARG A 86 -0.27 -10.93 0.10
C ARG A 86 -1.54 -10.33 0.66
N SER A 87 -1.41 -9.35 1.56
CA SER A 87 -2.57 -8.62 2.10
C SER A 87 -3.37 -7.95 0.99
N TYR A 88 -4.68 -7.83 1.19
CA TYR A 88 -5.57 -7.14 0.23
C TYR A 88 -5.30 -5.63 0.17
N ILE A 89 -4.71 -5.08 1.23
CA ILE A 89 -4.50 -3.63 1.36
C ILE A 89 -3.14 -3.16 0.82
N VAL A 90 -2.13 -4.05 0.76
CA VAL A 90 -0.77 -3.68 0.28
C VAL A 90 -0.22 -4.71 -0.71
N GLY A 91 0.00 -5.96 -0.29
CA GLY A 91 0.78 -6.93 -1.09
C GLY A 91 0.16 -7.27 -2.44
N ARG A 92 -1.14 -7.59 -2.48
CA ARG A 92 -1.83 -7.87 -3.74
C ARG A 92 -1.90 -6.64 -4.65
N PRO A 93 -2.34 -5.46 -4.19
CA PRO A 93 -2.29 -4.26 -5.01
C PRO A 93 -0.90 -3.98 -5.57
N MET A 94 0.15 -4.06 -4.76
CA MET A 94 1.52 -3.82 -5.21
C MET A 94 1.96 -4.80 -6.30
N SER A 95 1.63 -6.09 -6.16
CA SER A 95 1.99 -7.09 -7.17
C SER A 95 1.35 -6.81 -8.54
N ILE A 96 0.12 -6.30 -8.54
CA ILE A 96 -0.59 -5.90 -9.77
C ILE A 96 0.02 -4.61 -10.33
N LEU A 97 0.14 -3.59 -9.50
CA LEU A 97 0.60 -2.26 -9.91
C LEU A 97 2.04 -2.27 -10.45
N MET A 98 2.94 -3.07 -9.86
CA MET A 98 4.30 -3.20 -10.37
C MET A 98 4.39 -4.00 -11.67
N GLY A 99 3.44 -4.90 -11.92
CA GLY A 99 3.35 -5.66 -13.17
C GLY A 99 2.62 -4.95 -14.31
N ARG A 100 1.84 -3.90 -14.02
CA ARG A 100 1.04 -3.16 -15.02
C ARG A 100 1.90 -2.49 -16.08
N SER A 101 1.31 -2.12 -17.21
CA SER A 101 1.94 -1.23 -18.21
C SER A 101 2.07 0.20 -17.65
N GLY A 102 3.15 0.90 -18.00
CA GLY A 102 3.37 2.28 -17.58
C GLY A 102 4.47 2.43 -16.52
N PHE A 103 4.60 3.63 -15.96
CA PHE A 103 5.57 3.97 -14.92
C PHE A 103 4.85 4.62 -13.72
N PRO A 104 5.17 4.21 -12.49
CA PRO A 104 5.90 2.99 -12.11
C PRO A 104 5.16 1.71 -12.49
N GLY A 105 5.89 0.69 -12.97
CA GLY A 105 5.33 -0.59 -13.45
C GLY A 105 6.29 -1.28 -14.42
N ASN A 106 5.78 -2.14 -15.31
CA ASN A 106 6.56 -2.91 -16.29
C ASN A 106 7.65 -3.80 -15.64
N SER A 107 7.47 -4.22 -14.40
CA SER A 107 8.36 -5.14 -13.69
C SER A 107 7.93 -6.58 -13.87
N THR A 108 8.89 -7.50 -13.78
CA THR A 108 8.58 -8.91 -13.46
C THR A 108 8.36 -9.00 -11.95
N VAL A 109 7.22 -9.53 -11.51
CA VAL A 109 6.86 -9.53 -10.10
C VAL A 109 6.84 -10.94 -9.52
N THR A 110 7.53 -11.12 -8.40
CA THR A 110 7.41 -12.31 -7.55
C THR A 110 6.65 -11.94 -6.27
N LEU A 111 5.46 -12.52 -6.10
CA LEU A 111 4.68 -12.38 -4.87
C LEU A 111 4.96 -13.56 -3.93
N THR A 112 5.46 -13.27 -2.73
CA THR A 112 5.73 -14.27 -1.69
C THR A 112 4.76 -14.13 -0.53
N HIS A 113 4.62 -15.19 0.25
CA HIS A 113 3.71 -15.24 1.40
C HIS A 113 4.17 -16.33 2.40
N GLU A 114 3.45 -16.47 3.49
CA GLU A 114 3.76 -17.37 4.61
C GLU A 114 3.98 -18.85 4.23
N PHE A 115 3.45 -19.30 3.10
CA PHE A 115 3.65 -20.66 2.58
C PHE A 115 4.68 -20.75 1.45
N THR A 116 5.35 -19.65 1.14
CA THR A 116 6.40 -19.67 0.10
C THR A 116 7.61 -20.43 0.63
N LYS A 117 7.98 -21.51 -0.08
CA LYS A 117 9.19 -22.28 0.24
C LYS A 117 10.42 -21.49 -0.19
N ASN A 118 11.49 -21.62 0.56
CA ASN A 118 12.78 -20.99 0.26
C ASN A 118 12.70 -19.44 0.14
N ILE A 119 11.85 -18.83 0.94
CA ILE A 119 11.69 -17.36 0.93
C ILE A 119 13.02 -16.63 1.11
N THR A 120 13.90 -17.15 1.97
CA THR A 120 15.25 -16.59 2.19
C THR A 120 16.07 -16.57 0.91
N GLN A 121 15.96 -17.60 0.07
CA GLN A 121 16.68 -17.66 -1.21
C GLN A 121 16.14 -16.61 -2.19
N ILE A 122 14.82 -16.41 -2.23
CA ILE A 122 14.17 -15.40 -3.08
C ILE A 122 14.56 -14.00 -2.61
N THR A 123 14.48 -13.76 -1.31
CA THR A 123 14.77 -12.44 -0.71
C THR A 123 16.26 -12.12 -0.74
N SER A 124 17.14 -13.11 -0.50
CA SER A 124 18.60 -12.85 -0.51
C SER A 124 19.13 -12.55 -1.92
N GLN A 125 18.53 -13.08 -2.95
CA GLN A 125 18.90 -12.78 -4.33
C GLN A 125 18.48 -11.40 -4.78
N GLU A 126 17.31 -10.92 -4.34
CA GLU A 126 16.71 -9.68 -4.83
C GLU A 126 16.82 -8.51 -3.84
N MET A 127 16.63 -8.76 -2.54
CA MET A 127 16.64 -7.69 -1.53
C MET A 127 18.06 -7.37 -1.01
N ILE A 128 18.97 -8.35 -0.97
CA ILE A 128 20.34 -8.14 -0.46
C ILE A 128 21.32 -7.81 -1.59
N LYS A 129 20.84 -7.74 -2.81
CA LYS A 129 21.60 -7.31 -3.96
C LYS A 129 22.08 -5.87 -3.75
N ASP A 130 23.36 -5.63 -4.09
CA ASP A 130 23.85 -4.26 -4.09
C ASP A 130 23.02 -3.39 -5.01
N ASP A 131 22.79 -2.15 -4.61
CA ASP A 131 21.91 -1.19 -5.31
C ASP A 131 20.41 -1.56 -5.34
N ALA A 132 19.95 -2.49 -4.48
CA ALA A 132 18.53 -2.77 -4.36
C ALA A 132 17.76 -1.56 -3.82
N VAL A 133 16.50 -1.43 -4.26
CA VAL A 133 15.54 -0.47 -3.70
C VAL A 133 14.63 -1.22 -2.74
N ILE A 134 14.57 -0.76 -1.51
CA ILE A 134 13.84 -1.40 -0.42
C ILE A 134 12.71 -0.48 0.06
N ILE A 135 11.49 -0.97 -0.05
CA ILE A 135 10.31 -0.27 0.47
C ILE A 135 9.75 -1.08 1.65
N ASP A 136 10.06 -0.62 2.84
CA ASP A 136 9.58 -1.24 4.07
C ASP A 136 8.23 -0.63 4.48
N VAL A 137 7.21 -1.47 4.56
CA VAL A 137 5.84 -1.11 4.97
C VAL A 137 5.47 -1.72 6.32
N GLY A 138 6.41 -2.38 6.98
CA GLY A 138 6.23 -3.00 8.28
C GLY A 138 5.90 -1.97 9.36
N ILE A 139 5.00 -2.33 10.27
CA ILE A 139 4.64 -1.51 11.44
C ILE A 139 4.53 -2.45 12.65
N THR A 140 5.68 -2.72 13.26
CA THR A 140 5.76 -3.57 14.45
C THR A 140 6.04 -2.73 15.68
N ARG A 141 5.20 -2.87 16.72
CA ARG A 141 5.43 -2.24 18.02
C ARG A 141 6.38 -3.10 18.83
N VAL A 142 7.54 -2.56 19.13
CA VAL A 142 8.54 -3.21 19.97
C VAL A 142 8.55 -2.53 21.34
N PRO A 143 8.35 -3.26 22.46
CA PRO A 143 8.41 -2.69 23.80
C PRO A 143 9.74 -1.93 24.01
N ASN A 144 9.66 -0.75 24.61
CA ASN A 144 10.83 0.06 24.97
C ASN A 144 10.44 0.93 26.17
N ASP A 145 10.99 0.62 27.32
CA ASP A 145 10.68 1.30 28.59
C ASP A 145 11.21 2.74 28.64
N GLU A 146 12.18 3.10 27.78
CA GLU A 146 12.71 4.46 27.67
C GLU A 146 11.84 5.34 26.75
N ALA A 147 10.94 4.76 25.97
CA ALA A 147 10.06 5.51 25.08
C ALA A 147 8.85 6.03 25.84
N GLU A 148 8.48 7.30 25.63
CA GLU A 148 7.31 7.96 26.25
C GLU A 148 6.01 7.13 26.14
N LYS A 149 5.85 6.39 25.04
CA LYS A 149 4.69 5.52 24.76
C LYS A 149 4.89 4.07 25.22
N GLY A 150 6.01 3.73 25.88
CA GLY A 150 6.37 2.36 26.26
C GLY A 150 6.71 1.42 25.10
N TYR A 151 6.79 1.94 23.88
CA TYR A 151 7.20 1.17 22.70
C TYR A 151 7.77 2.08 21.61
N VAL A 152 8.53 1.47 20.71
CA VAL A 152 8.98 2.08 19.45
C VAL A 152 8.37 1.34 18.27
N ILE A 153 8.23 2.04 17.15
CA ILE A 153 7.78 1.45 15.88
C ILE A 153 9.02 1.01 15.10
N LYS A 154 9.03 -0.23 14.64
CA LYS A 154 10.05 -0.78 13.71
C LYS A 154 9.40 -1.33 12.46
N GLY A 155 10.14 -1.31 11.37
CA GLY A 155 9.81 -2.01 10.13
C GLY A 155 10.14 -3.50 10.20
N ASP A 156 9.96 -4.17 9.06
CA ASP A 156 10.25 -5.59 8.91
C ASP A 156 11.68 -5.85 8.42
N VAL A 157 12.38 -4.80 7.98
CA VAL A 157 13.76 -4.86 7.44
C VAL A 157 14.78 -4.50 8.51
N ASP A 158 15.91 -5.22 8.54
CA ASP A 158 17.10 -4.84 9.31
C ASP A 158 17.73 -3.59 8.66
N PHE A 159 17.20 -2.41 9.02
CA PHE A 159 17.55 -1.14 8.42
C PHE A 159 19.04 -0.86 8.50
N ASP A 160 19.68 -1.12 9.65
CA ASP A 160 21.08 -0.77 9.92
C ASP A 160 22.06 -1.54 9.03
N ASN A 161 21.75 -2.77 8.69
CA ASN A 161 22.58 -3.60 7.82
C ASN A 161 22.22 -3.43 6.34
N VAL A 162 20.95 -3.38 6.02
CA VAL A 162 20.46 -3.29 4.64
C VAL A 162 20.73 -1.92 4.02
N SER A 163 20.65 -0.83 4.79
CA SER A 163 20.91 0.53 4.31
C SER A 163 22.34 0.73 3.78
N LYS A 164 23.29 -0.08 4.21
CA LYS A 164 24.69 -0.04 3.72
C LYS A 164 24.85 -0.56 2.30
N ARG A 165 23.87 -1.30 1.78
CA ARG A 165 23.90 -1.96 0.47
C ARG A 165 22.81 -1.48 -0.48
N ALA A 166 21.69 -1.02 0.07
CA ALA A 166 20.56 -0.52 -0.71
C ALA A 166 20.90 0.84 -1.33
N SER A 167 20.48 1.05 -2.58
CA SER A 167 20.53 2.39 -3.20
C SER A 167 19.47 3.33 -2.62
N TYR A 168 18.30 2.77 -2.28
CA TYR A 168 17.21 3.47 -1.59
C TYR A 168 16.58 2.53 -0.56
N ILE A 169 16.25 3.08 0.60
CA ILE A 169 15.50 2.36 1.64
C ILE A 169 14.57 3.32 2.36
N THR A 170 13.31 2.94 2.54
CA THR A 170 12.37 3.73 3.34
C THR A 170 12.59 3.50 4.82
N PRO A 171 12.70 4.56 5.66
CA PRO A 171 12.76 4.40 7.11
C PRO A 171 11.41 4.02 7.70
N VAL A 172 11.42 3.36 8.85
CA VAL A 172 10.22 3.14 9.67
C VAL A 172 10.53 3.54 11.11
N PRO A 173 9.84 4.56 11.66
CA PRO A 173 8.78 5.38 11.06
C PRO A 173 9.32 6.46 10.10
N GLY A 174 8.41 7.12 9.39
CA GLY A 174 8.72 8.33 8.59
C GLY A 174 8.84 8.09 7.07
N GLY A 175 8.79 6.84 6.61
CA GLY A 175 8.83 6.49 5.18
C GLY A 175 7.43 6.44 4.54
N VAL A 176 6.90 5.25 4.31
CA VAL A 176 5.63 5.02 3.59
C VAL A 176 4.40 5.53 4.36
N GLY A 177 4.42 5.51 5.70
CA GLY A 177 3.27 5.93 6.53
C GLY A 177 2.75 7.33 6.19
N PRO A 178 3.58 8.39 6.20
CA PRO A 178 3.16 9.74 5.80
C PRO A 178 2.61 9.81 4.37
N MET A 179 3.15 9.01 3.46
CA MET A 179 2.66 8.94 2.08
C MET A 179 1.25 8.35 2.00
N THR A 180 0.94 7.35 2.82
CA THR A 180 -0.42 6.79 2.91
C THR A 180 -1.44 7.87 3.24
N VAL A 181 -1.16 8.71 4.24
CA VAL A 181 -2.05 9.83 4.60
C VAL A 181 -2.18 10.84 3.45
N SER A 182 -1.07 11.18 2.79
CA SER A 182 -1.08 12.10 1.65
C SER A 182 -1.91 11.55 0.49
N MET A 183 -1.87 10.24 0.24
CA MET A 183 -2.64 9.63 -0.84
C MET A 183 -4.12 9.47 -0.50
N LEU A 184 -4.48 9.30 0.76
CA LEU A 184 -5.87 9.41 1.19
C LEU A 184 -6.45 10.78 0.88
N LEU A 185 -5.73 11.86 1.17
CA LEU A 185 -6.14 13.22 0.81
C LEU A 185 -6.26 13.40 -0.71
N LYS A 186 -5.32 12.82 -1.49
CA LYS A 186 -5.36 12.85 -2.95
C LYS A 186 -6.57 12.10 -3.51
N ASN A 187 -6.89 10.93 -2.97
CA ASN A 187 -8.09 10.18 -3.34
C ASN A 187 -9.37 10.93 -2.95
N THR A 188 -9.40 11.58 -1.78
CA THR A 188 -10.55 12.39 -1.36
C THR A 188 -10.78 13.58 -2.31
N LEU A 189 -9.71 14.27 -2.70
CA LEU A 189 -9.81 15.34 -3.71
C LEU A 189 -10.35 14.81 -5.04
N LEU A 190 -9.86 13.65 -5.48
CA LEU A 190 -10.35 12.99 -6.69
C LEU A 190 -11.83 12.61 -6.59
N ALA A 191 -12.30 12.16 -5.42
CA ALA A 191 -13.72 11.89 -5.17
C ALA A 191 -14.56 13.16 -5.33
N THR A 192 -14.13 14.27 -4.71
CA THR A 192 -14.78 15.59 -4.85
C THR A 192 -14.86 16.05 -6.32
N GLU A 193 -13.77 15.91 -7.07
CA GLU A 193 -13.73 16.28 -8.49
C GLU A 193 -14.68 15.39 -9.35
N ARG A 194 -14.81 14.13 -9.02
CA ARG A 194 -15.75 13.21 -9.70
C ARG A 194 -17.20 13.55 -9.36
N HIS A 195 -17.47 13.88 -8.10
CA HIS A 195 -18.81 14.28 -7.65
C HIS A 195 -19.28 15.54 -8.38
N LYS A 196 -18.45 16.56 -8.48
CA LYS A 196 -18.77 17.84 -9.18
C LYS A 196 -19.03 17.68 -10.69
N LYS A 197 -18.64 16.56 -11.30
CA LYS A 197 -18.82 16.29 -12.73
C LYS A 197 -20.08 15.46 -13.03
N ARG A 198 -20.82 15.02 -12.00
CA ARG A 198 -22.10 14.34 -12.09
C ARG A 198 -23.25 15.33 -12.12
#